data_c0b5d7ceb5ab08a1088b36f4e124fed9
#
_entry.id   c0b5d7ceb5ab08a1088b36f4e124fed9
#
_cell.length_a   1.000
_cell.length_b   1.000
_cell.length_c   1.000
_cell.angle_alpha   90.00
_cell.angle_beta   90.00
_cell.angle_gamma   90.00
#
_symmetry.space_group_name_H-M   'P 1'
#
loop_
_entity.id
_entity.type
_entity.pdbx_description
1 polymer ?
#
loop_
_entity_poly.entity_id
_entity_poly.type
_entity_poly.pdbx_seq_one_letter_code
_entity_poly.pdbx_strand_id
1 'polypeptide(L)'
;MNDIASFRQAVEAFIASRGWTPTRFGRQIAGDPLFVFDLREGREPRTETRGRILKAMQEQSEATALPPLRIGVAGLGNVGATLVRILLKDSAELTRKLGRQVTVTAISARSRSRDRGFDPNAVQWFDDPVALAKFEGIDLFVELIGGEDGPALAAVRAALEAGRPVVTANKALLAKHGVALAALAEEKGTQLGFEAAVAGGIPVIKTLREGLGSARIARVYGIMNGTCNYILSKMTGAGVAFGECLKEAQELGYAEADPTFDVEGYDTAHKLAILATLCFGCEIAPDQVFVEGITSITPVDIRVAGDLGYKIKLLGIARRSADGIEQRVHPTLVPKSSAIAGVDGVLNAVVLETDHVHELMLAGPGAGGPPTASSVLSDILDIARGTRVPPLGVPMAELAPYRQAPMRAHEGGYYIRLDVRDVPGALAAIATRMGEKGISLESVIQRPDLSGRPTSENTRTVILITHSTMEATVRETLAQIAGDGFTVGDPQLIRIEQF
;
A
#
# COMPACT_ATOMS: atom_id res chain seq x y z
N MET A 1 43.48 -22.73 -5.96
CA MET A 1 44.14 -21.40 -5.93
C MET A 1 45.61 -21.59 -5.61
N ASN A 2 46.44 -21.78 -6.63
CA ASN A 2 47.90 -21.99 -6.42
C ASN A 2 48.71 -20.70 -6.61
N ASP A 3 48.07 -19.61 -7.01
CA ASP A 3 48.71 -18.33 -7.26
C ASP A 3 48.69 -17.45 -5.99
N ILE A 4 49.83 -16.83 -5.68
CA ILE A 4 50.02 -15.97 -4.52
C ILE A 4 49.13 -14.70 -4.58
N ALA A 5 48.91 -14.15 -5.77
CA ALA A 5 48.08 -12.97 -5.97
C ALA A 5 46.61 -13.24 -5.59
N SER A 6 46.05 -14.37 -6.02
CA SER A 6 44.71 -14.82 -5.65
C SER A 6 44.55 -15.09 -4.16
N PHE A 7 45.61 -15.66 -3.52
CA PHE A 7 45.61 -15.88 -2.07
C PHE A 7 45.62 -14.56 -1.30
N ARG A 8 46.47 -13.61 -1.70
CA ARG A 8 46.53 -12.26 -1.10
C ARG A 8 45.20 -11.54 -1.23
N GLN A 9 44.59 -11.58 -2.41
CA GLN A 9 43.25 -10.98 -2.64
C GLN A 9 42.19 -11.63 -1.74
N ALA A 10 42.19 -12.95 -1.56
CA ALA A 10 41.25 -13.65 -0.67
C ALA A 10 41.44 -13.22 0.79
N VAL A 11 42.66 -13.06 1.28
CA VAL A 11 42.94 -12.58 2.64
C VAL A 11 42.48 -11.16 2.84
N GLU A 12 42.76 -10.25 1.93
CA GLU A 12 42.29 -8.85 1.99
C GLU A 12 40.76 -8.75 1.94
N ALA A 13 40.13 -9.51 1.06
CA ALA A 13 38.66 -9.57 0.97
C ALA A 13 38.03 -10.10 2.27
N PHE A 14 38.62 -11.09 2.89
CA PHE A 14 38.18 -11.65 4.17
C PHE A 14 38.29 -10.61 5.31
N ILE A 15 39.43 -9.90 5.40
CA ILE A 15 39.64 -8.83 6.39
C ILE A 15 38.63 -7.71 6.21
N ALA A 16 38.47 -7.22 4.96
CA ALA A 16 37.55 -6.13 4.62
C ALA A 16 36.07 -6.48 4.90
N SER A 17 35.64 -7.69 4.51
CA SER A 17 34.23 -8.14 4.69
C SER A 17 33.82 -8.25 6.15
N ARG A 18 34.77 -8.37 7.09
CA ARG A 18 34.54 -8.55 8.53
C ARG A 18 34.88 -7.32 9.36
N GLY A 19 35.45 -6.29 8.77
CA GLY A 19 35.95 -5.12 9.48
C GLY A 19 37.09 -5.49 10.45
N TRP A 20 37.87 -6.54 10.16
CA TRP A 20 38.95 -6.94 11.02
C TRP A 20 40.21 -6.11 10.78
N THR A 21 41.03 -5.98 11.81
CA THR A 21 42.39 -5.46 11.64
C THR A 21 43.33 -6.56 11.12
N PRO A 22 44.39 -6.20 10.36
CA PRO A 22 45.42 -7.15 9.93
C PRO A 22 45.99 -7.98 11.08
N THR A 23 46.23 -7.35 12.23
CA THR A 23 46.73 -8.00 13.44
C THR A 23 45.73 -9.04 14.01
N ARG A 24 44.43 -8.73 13.97
CA ARG A 24 43.38 -9.65 14.41
C ARG A 24 43.33 -10.90 13.52
N PHE A 25 43.35 -10.71 12.21
CA PHE A 25 43.44 -11.81 11.26
C PHE A 25 44.72 -12.68 11.52
N GLY A 26 45.87 -12.04 11.67
CA GLY A 26 47.12 -12.70 11.94
C GLY A 26 47.02 -13.58 13.17
N ARG A 27 46.51 -13.07 14.29
CA ARG A 27 46.36 -13.84 15.54
C ARG A 27 45.34 -14.98 15.44
N GLN A 28 44.20 -14.76 14.86
CA GLN A 28 43.07 -15.72 14.89
C GLN A 28 43.12 -16.77 13.79
N ILE A 29 43.64 -16.41 12.61
CA ILE A 29 43.63 -17.29 11.43
C ILE A 29 45.00 -17.80 11.08
N ALA A 30 46.01 -16.92 11.04
CA ALA A 30 47.35 -17.28 10.61
C ALA A 30 48.25 -17.85 11.75
N GLY A 31 47.94 -17.49 13.00
CA GLY A 31 48.78 -17.80 14.17
C GLY A 31 50.00 -16.87 14.31
N ASP A 32 50.07 -15.80 13.53
CA ASP A 32 51.17 -14.83 13.50
C ASP A 32 50.58 -13.42 13.34
N PRO A 33 50.68 -12.53 14.35
CA PRO A 33 50.11 -11.18 14.30
C PRO A 33 50.62 -10.32 13.13
N LEU A 34 51.81 -10.59 12.63
CA LEU A 34 52.45 -9.83 11.56
C LEU A 34 52.19 -10.42 10.17
N PHE A 35 51.57 -11.59 10.10
CA PHE A 35 51.35 -12.34 8.86
C PHE A 35 50.82 -11.49 7.68
N VAL A 36 49.82 -10.65 7.91
CA VAL A 36 49.20 -9.82 6.85
C VAL A 36 50.14 -8.68 6.42
N PHE A 37 50.90 -8.13 7.33
CA PHE A 37 51.89 -7.09 7.02
C PHE A 37 53.01 -7.67 6.16
N ASP A 38 53.57 -8.81 6.54
CA ASP A 38 54.58 -9.53 5.77
C ASP A 38 54.06 -9.93 4.38
N LEU A 39 52.77 -10.37 4.31
CA LEU A 39 52.12 -10.73 3.03
C LEU A 39 52.02 -9.52 2.11
N ARG A 40 51.76 -8.33 2.66
CA ARG A 40 51.72 -7.06 1.92
C ARG A 40 53.09 -6.61 1.43
N GLU A 41 54.12 -6.89 2.21
CA GLU A 41 55.53 -6.63 1.88
C GLU A 41 56.13 -7.65 0.90
N GLY A 42 55.34 -8.64 0.48
CA GLY A 42 55.80 -9.60 -0.56
C GLY A 42 56.22 -10.97 -0.04
N ARG A 43 56.06 -11.28 1.27
CA ARG A 43 56.28 -12.63 1.78
C ARG A 43 55.36 -13.61 1.08
N GLU A 44 55.94 -14.72 0.59
CA GLU A 44 55.20 -15.82 -0.04
C GLU A 44 55.06 -17.01 0.92
N PRO A 45 53.92 -17.23 1.58
CA PRO A 45 53.70 -18.40 2.42
C PRO A 45 53.73 -19.68 1.59
N ARG A 46 54.27 -20.76 2.17
CA ARG A 46 54.31 -22.09 1.55
C ARG A 46 52.88 -22.55 1.20
N THR A 47 52.74 -23.38 0.16
CA THR A 47 51.45 -23.91 -0.30
C THR A 47 50.63 -24.56 0.82
N GLU A 48 51.28 -25.31 1.71
CA GLU A 48 50.64 -25.92 2.88
C GLU A 48 50.06 -24.88 3.86
N THR A 49 50.83 -23.80 4.12
CA THR A 49 50.38 -22.67 4.97
C THR A 49 49.19 -21.95 4.33
N ARG A 50 49.24 -21.72 3.02
CA ARG A 50 48.09 -21.11 2.27
C ARG A 50 46.85 -21.97 2.39
N GLY A 51 46.96 -23.29 2.19
CA GLY A 51 45.85 -24.23 2.32
C GLY A 51 45.24 -24.23 3.73
N ARG A 52 46.08 -24.25 4.77
CA ARG A 52 45.64 -24.16 6.17
C ARG A 52 44.89 -22.86 6.46
N ILE A 53 45.39 -21.73 5.99
CA ILE A 53 44.79 -20.42 6.20
C ILE A 53 43.46 -20.33 5.45
N LEU A 54 43.37 -20.74 4.20
CA LEU A 54 42.12 -20.77 3.44
C LEU A 54 41.08 -21.64 4.11
N LYS A 55 41.47 -22.81 4.63
CA LYS A 55 40.59 -23.70 5.38
C LYS A 55 40.08 -23.01 6.67
N ALA A 56 40.98 -22.39 7.45
CA ALA A 56 40.63 -21.68 8.67
C ALA A 56 39.71 -20.46 8.38
N MET A 57 39.94 -19.74 7.27
CA MET A 57 39.05 -18.68 6.81
C MET A 57 37.64 -19.22 6.46
N GLN A 58 37.57 -20.37 5.82
CA GLN A 58 36.31 -21.04 5.48
C GLN A 58 35.59 -21.50 6.74
N GLU A 59 36.25 -22.21 7.64
CA GLU A 59 35.69 -22.65 8.93
C GLU A 59 35.20 -21.47 9.78
N GLN A 60 35.97 -20.37 9.82
CA GLN A 60 35.55 -19.14 10.50
C GLN A 60 34.35 -18.47 9.80
N SER A 61 34.22 -18.60 8.49
CA SER A 61 33.06 -18.10 7.74
C SER A 61 31.82 -18.93 8.01
N GLU A 62 31.94 -20.23 8.06
CA GLU A 62 30.88 -21.17 8.39
C GLU A 62 30.43 -21.02 9.86
N ALA A 63 31.38 -20.89 10.81
CA ALA A 63 31.09 -20.71 12.23
C ALA A 63 30.38 -19.38 12.57
N THR A 64 30.49 -18.37 11.71
CA THR A 64 29.82 -17.06 11.86
C THR A 64 28.63 -16.87 10.95
N ALA A 65 28.37 -17.80 10.04
CA ALA A 65 27.18 -17.77 9.20
C ALA A 65 25.92 -18.00 10.06
N LEU A 66 24.97 -17.07 10.00
CA LEU A 66 23.66 -17.27 10.61
C LEU A 66 22.99 -18.49 9.93
N PRO A 67 22.27 -19.33 10.71
CA PRO A 67 21.55 -20.45 10.12
C PRO A 67 20.55 -19.95 9.06
N PRO A 68 20.25 -20.75 8.01
CA PRO A 68 19.28 -20.39 6.99
C PRO A 68 17.96 -19.93 7.60
N LEU A 69 17.35 -18.87 7.04
CA LEU A 69 15.97 -18.47 7.36
C LEU A 69 15.03 -19.35 6.55
N ARG A 70 14.29 -20.22 7.23
CA ARG A 70 13.36 -21.17 6.63
C ARG A 70 11.98 -20.53 6.56
N ILE A 71 11.41 -20.46 5.35
CA ILE A 71 10.13 -19.78 5.08
C ILE A 71 9.05 -20.79 4.76
N GLY A 72 7.89 -20.64 5.40
CA GLY A 72 6.64 -21.27 5.03
C GLY A 72 5.73 -20.28 4.29
N VAL A 73 5.23 -20.63 3.11
CA VAL A 73 4.35 -19.77 2.32
C VAL A 73 2.97 -20.39 2.17
N ALA A 74 1.96 -19.73 2.70
CA ALA A 74 0.56 -20.10 2.57
C ALA A 74 -0.16 -19.18 1.57
N GLY A 75 -0.79 -19.77 0.55
CA GLY A 75 -1.40 -19.05 -0.56
C GLY A 75 -0.45 -18.90 -1.75
N LEU A 76 -0.61 -19.76 -2.75
CA LEU A 76 0.21 -19.77 -3.98
C LEU A 76 -0.61 -19.28 -5.18
N GLY A 77 -1.30 -18.16 -5.01
CA GLY A 77 -1.91 -17.39 -6.07
C GLY A 77 -0.84 -16.63 -6.88
N ASN A 78 -1.23 -15.56 -7.57
CA ASN A 78 -0.32 -14.77 -8.39
C ASN A 78 0.88 -14.22 -7.58
N VAL A 79 0.63 -13.66 -6.41
CA VAL A 79 1.66 -13.08 -5.54
C VAL A 79 2.56 -14.17 -4.93
N GLY A 80 1.97 -15.20 -4.32
CA GLY A 80 2.73 -16.25 -3.64
C GLY A 80 3.59 -17.09 -4.58
N ALA A 81 3.07 -17.45 -5.76
CA ALA A 81 3.87 -18.14 -6.77
C ALA A 81 5.03 -17.27 -7.27
N THR A 82 4.81 -15.97 -7.45
CA THR A 82 5.86 -15.03 -7.84
C THR A 82 6.92 -14.88 -6.76
N LEU A 83 6.53 -14.76 -5.48
CA LEU A 83 7.45 -14.70 -4.35
C LEU A 83 8.37 -15.94 -4.30
N VAL A 84 7.77 -17.15 -4.40
CA VAL A 84 8.55 -18.40 -4.39
C VAL A 84 9.55 -18.44 -5.55
N ARG A 85 9.12 -18.05 -6.76
CA ARG A 85 10.05 -17.99 -7.92
C ARG A 85 11.20 -17.01 -7.72
N ILE A 86 10.94 -15.81 -7.14
CA ILE A 86 11.99 -14.83 -6.83
C ILE A 86 12.97 -15.41 -5.81
N LEU A 87 12.46 -15.98 -4.71
CA LEU A 87 13.29 -16.57 -3.66
C LEU A 87 14.19 -17.71 -4.19
N LEU A 88 13.68 -18.54 -5.10
CA LEU A 88 14.46 -19.61 -5.73
C LEU A 88 15.48 -19.07 -6.73
N LYS A 89 15.09 -18.12 -7.58
CA LYS A 89 15.95 -17.58 -8.64
C LYS A 89 17.10 -16.73 -8.07
N ASP A 90 16.78 -15.86 -7.13
CA ASP A 90 17.70 -14.81 -6.66
C ASP A 90 18.38 -15.19 -5.31
N SER A 91 18.28 -16.46 -4.89
CA SER A 91 18.78 -16.98 -3.60
C SER A 91 20.22 -16.58 -3.31
N ALA A 92 21.13 -16.69 -4.28
CA ALA A 92 22.55 -16.34 -4.12
C ALA A 92 22.76 -14.83 -3.88
N GLU A 93 22.01 -13.97 -4.58
CA GLU A 93 22.07 -12.52 -4.39
C GLU A 93 21.50 -12.10 -3.03
N LEU A 94 20.37 -12.68 -2.64
CA LEU A 94 19.75 -12.44 -1.35
C LEU A 94 20.68 -12.87 -0.20
N THR A 95 21.32 -14.03 -0.33
CA THR A 95 22.32 -14.49 0.64
C THR A 95 23.48 -13.51 0.77
N ARG A 96 24.01 -12.99 -0.33
CA ARG A 96 25.08 -11.97 -0.29
C ARG A 96 24.64 -10.67 0.41
N LYS A 97 23.40 -10.21 0.16
CA LYS A 97 22.85 -8.98 0.77
C LYS A 97 22.57 -9.13 2.26
N LEU A 98 22.20 -10.32 2.71
CA LEU A 98 21.80 -10.60 4.08
C LEU A 98 22.92 -11.17 4.96
N GLY A 99 23.96 -11.77 4.35
CA GLY A 99 24.90 -12.63 5.08
C GLY A 99 24.27 -13.91 5.65
N ARG A 100 23.04 -14.22 5.21
CA ARG A 100 22.21 -15.35 5.65
C ARG A 100 21.41 -15.90 4.48
N GLN A 101 21.38 -17.22 4.33
CA GLN A 101 20.56 -17.88 3.31
C GLN A 101 19.08 -17.76 3.67
N VAL A 102 18.25 -17.53 2.65
CA VAL A 102 16.78 -17.53 2.76
C VAL A 102 16.24 -18.67 1.90
N THR A 103 15.46 -19.57 2.49
CA THR A 103 15.01 -20.79 1.82
C THR A 103 13.53 -21.03 2.07
N VAL A 104 12.75 -21.27 1.00
CA VAL A 104 11.38 -21.79 1.14
C VAL A 104 11.47 -23.27 1.47
N THR A 105 11.00 -23.67 2.63
CA THR A 105 11.01 -25.07 3.09
C THR A 105 9.65 -25.74 3.06
N ALA A 106 8.57 -24.95 3.13
CA ALA A 106 7.22 -25.48 3.16
C ALA A 106 6.23 -24.52 2.49
N ILE A 107 5.18 -25.09 1.88
CA ILE A 107 4.14 -24.38 1.17
C ILE A 107 2.75 -24.95 1.45
N SER A 108 1.71 -24.10 1.33
CA SER A 108 0.32 -24.51 1.41
C SER A 108 -0.53 -23.82 0.34
N ALA A 109 -1.34 -24.58 -0.37
CA ALA A 109 -2.33 -24.08 -1.31
C ALA A 109 -3.44 -25.10 -1.58
N ARG A 110 -4.59 -24.61 -2.10
CA ARG A 110 -5.78 -25.45 -2.38
C ARG A 110 -5.58 -26.51 -3.48
N SER A 111 -4.71 -26.28 -4.45
CA SER A 111 -4.49 -27.20 -5.58
C SER A 111 -3.00 -27.46 -5.75
N ARG A 112 -2.59 -28.73 -5.64
CA ARG A 112 -1.21 -29.17 -5.84
C ARG A 112 -0.84 -29.26 -7.33
N SER A 113 -1.80 -29.57 -8.19
CA SER A 113 -1.58 -29.81 -9.62
C SER A 113 -1.45 -28.56 -10.48
N ARG A 114 -1.78 -27.37 -9.95
CA ARG A 114 -1.66 -26.12 -10.70
C ARG A 114 -0.19 -25.80 -10.96
N ASP A 115 0.18 -25.58 -12.22
CA ASP A 115 1.51 -25.09 -12.56
C ASP A 115 1.73 -23.67 -12.02
N ARG A 116 2.84 -23.47 -11.34
CA ARG A 116 3.27 -22.18 -10.72
C ARG A 116 4.65 -21.75 -11.16
N GLY A 117 5.26 -22.47 -12.12
CA GLY A 117 6.61 -22.21 -12.61
C GLY A 117 7.72 -22.65 -11.66
N PHE A 118 7.43 -23.56 -10.73
CA PHE A 118 8.42 -24.26 -9.90
C PHE A 118 7.89 -25.65 -9.50
N ASP A 119 8.80 -26.58 -9.14
CA ASP A 119 8.41 -27.92 -8.69
C ASP A 119 7.90 -27.88 -7.23
N PRO A 120 6.62 -28.12 -6.96
CA PRO A 120 6.09 -28.11 -5.60
C PRO A 120 6.57 -29.31 -4.75
N ASN A 121 7.20 -30.34 -5.35
CA ASN A 121 7.75 -31.48 -4.61
C ASN A 121 9.16 -31.22 -4.07
N ALA A 122 9.81 -30.14 -4.49
CA ALA A 122 11.10 -29.70 -3.96
C ALA A 122 11.00 -29.15 -2.52
N VAL A 123 9.80 -28.89 -2.01
CA VAL A 123 9.50 -28.35 -0.68
C VAL A 123 8.37 -29.13 -0.02
N GLN A 124 8.25 -29.05 1.30
CA GLN A 124 7.18 -29.76 2.00
C GLN A 124 5.81 -29.12 1.71
N TRP A 125 4.84 -29.92 1.28
CA TRP A 125 3.47 -29.51 1.01
C TRP A 125 2.58 -29.71 2.22
N PHE A 126 1.72 -28.73 2.50
CA PHE A 126 0.66 -28.80 3.50
C PHE A 126 -0.69 -28.45 2.86
N ASP A 127 -1.71 -29.27 3.10
CA ASP A 127 -3.09 -28.98 2.66
C ASP A 127 -3.76 -27.98 3.60
N ASP A 128 -3.37 -27.98 4.89
CA ASP A 128 -3.85 -27.05 5.91
C ASP A 128 -2.79 -25.96 6.20
N PRO A 129 -3.11 -24.67 5.99
CA PRO A 129 -2.19 -23.57 6.29
C PRO A 129 -1.91 -23.41 7.80
N VAL A 130 -2.82 -23.88 8.68
CA VAL A 130 -2.59 -23.87 10.14
C VAL A 130 -1.54 -24.90 10.52
N ALA A 131 -1.56 -26.07 9.91
CA ALA A 131 -0.52 -27.07 10.10
C ALA A 131 0.84 -26.57 9.61
N LEU A 132 0.89 -25.87 8.46
CA LEU A 132 2.11 -25.19 7.99
C LEU A 132 2.59 -24.14 8.99
N ALA A 133 1.69 -23.29 9.50
CA ALA A 133 2.02 -22.24 10.47
C ALA A 133 2.66 -22.79 11.76
N LYS A 134 2.31 -24.03 12.16
CA LYS A 134 2.84 -24.71 13.35
C LYS A 134 4.08 -25.57 13.06
N PHE A 135 4.42 -25.78 11.78
CA PHE A 135 5.52 -26.65 11.41
C PHE A 135 6.89 -26.17 11.92
N GLU A 136 7.63 -27.01 12.64
CA GLU A 136 8.94 -26.66 13.21
C GLU A 136 10.03 -26.44 12.16
N GLY A 137 9.80 -26.85 10.92
CA GLY A 137 10.70 -26.65 9.79
C GLY A 137 10.69 -25.24 9.18
N ILE A 138 9.95 -24.28 9.77
CA ILE A 138 9.93 -22.88 9.34
C ILE A 138 10.29 -21.93 10.49
N ASP A 139 10.95 -20.85 10.17
CA ASP A 139 11.32 -19.76 11.08
C ASP A 139 10.45 -18.52 10.85
N LEU A 140 9.81 -18.40 9.68
CA LEU A 140 8.96 -17.31 9.26
C LEU A 140 7.77 -17.84 8.46
N PHE A 141 6.59 -17.30 8.73
CA PHE A 141 5.35 -17.64 8.03
C PHE A 141 4.91 -16.47 7.13
N VAL A 142 4.60 -16.78 5.87
CA VAL A 142 4.08 -15.81 4.90
C VAL A 142 2.65 -16.16 4.54
N GLU A 143 1.71 -15.26 4.81
CA GLU A 143 0.28 -15.39 4.49
C GLU A 143 -0.08 -14.61 3.22
N LEU A 144 -0.53 -15.32 2.18
CA LEU A 144 -0.99 -14.79 0.89
C LEU A 144 -2.27 -15.50 0.42
N ILE A 145 -3.11 -15.92 1.38
CA ILE A 145 -4.37 -16.63 1.12
C ILE A 145 -5.46 -15.64 0.75
N GLY A 146 -5.57 -14.54 1.51
CA GLY A 146 -6.64 -13.56 1.41
C GLY A 146 -7.87 -13.91 2.26
N GLY A 147 -8.84 -13.00 2.30
CA GLY A 147 -10.02 -13.07 3.16
C GLY A 147 -9.76 -12.51 4.57
N GLU A 148 -10.80 -11.99 5.20
CA GLU A 148 -10.67 -11.34 6.51
C GLU A 148 -10.65 -12.33 7.68
N ASP A 149 -11.29 -13.48 7.50
CA ASP A 149 -11.50 -14.53 8.51
C ASP A 149 -11.03 -15.91 7.98
N GLY A 150 -11.42 -16.98 8.66
CA GLY A 150 -11.22 -18.36 8.23
C GLY A 150 -9.75 -18.80 8.27
N PRO A 151 -9.27 -19.52 7.24
CA PRO A 151 -7.93 -20.14 7.29
C PRO A 151 -6.79 -19.13 7.33
N ALA A 152 -6.96 -17.91 6.77
CA ALA A 152 -5.95 -16.87 6.83
C ALA A 152 -5.73 -16.39 8.27
N LEU A 153 -6.81 -15.99 8.97
CA LEU A 153 -6.76 -15.56 10.37
C LEU A 153 -6.22 -16.67 11.27
N ALA A 154 -6.73 -17.90 11.12
CA ALA A 154 -6.34 -19.04 11.94
C ALA A 154 -4.83 -19.36 11.80
N ALA A 155 -4.29 -19.31 10.57
CA ALA A 155 -2.89 -19.59 10.32
C ALA A 155 -1.96 -18.47 10.83
N VAL A 156 -2.33 -17.19 10.60
CA VAL A 156 -1.56 -16.04 11.09
C VAL A 156 -1.50 -16.07 12.63
N ARG A 157 -2.65 -16.27 13.29
CA ARG A 157 -2.71 -16.37 14.75
C ARG A 157 -1.85 -17.53 15.26
N ALA A 158 -1.95 -18.71 14.66
CA ALA A 158 -1.17 -19.88 15.05
C ALA A 158 0.34 -19.68 14.90
N ALA A 159 0.80 -18.96 13.86
CA ALA A 159 2.20 -18.61 13.69
C ALA A 159 2.68 -17.63 14.77
N LEU A 160 1.92 -16.57 15.04
CA LEU A 160 2.24 -15.60 16.10
C LEU A 160 2.25 -16.22 17.49
N GLU A 161 1.26 -17.07 17.82
CA GLU A 161 1.19 -17.82 19.09
C GLU A 161 2.41 -18.73 19.29
N ALA A 162 2.95 -19.28 18.18
CA ALA A 162 4.18 -20.06 18.19
C ALA A 162 5.46 -19.18 18.25
N GLY A 163 5.35 -17.86 18.41
CA GLY A 163 6.46 -16.92 18.44
C GLY A 163 7.14 -16.73 17.08
N ARG A 164 6.51 -17.13 15.98
CA ARG A 164 7.06 -16.98 14.62
C ARG A 164 6.68 -15.63 14.01
N PRO A 165 7.63 -14.94 13.38
CA PRO A 165 7.34 -13.75 12.59
C PRO A 165 6.36 -14.10 11.46
N VAL A 166 5.48 -13.15 11.15
CA VAL A 166 4.51 -13.25 10.07
C VAL A 166 4.70 -12.11 9.07
N VAL A 167 4.60 -12.41 7.78
CA VAL A 167 4.46 -11.42 6.72
C VAL A 167 3.15 -11.67 5.98
N THR A 168 2.33 -10.64 5.80
CA THR A 168 1.03 -10.76 5.12
C THR A 168 0.79 -9.63 4.13
N ALA A 169 0.08 -9.92 3.02
CA ALA A 169 -0.44 -8.93 2.08
C ALA A 169 -1.94 -8.69 2.26
N ASN A 170 -2.55 -9.24 3.32
CA ASN A 170 -3.99 -9.34 3.48
C ASN A 170 -4.57 -8.11 4.19
N LYS A 171 -4.93 -7.10 3.41
CA LYS A 171 -5.53 -5.87 3.93
C LYS A 171 -6.85 -6.07 4.68
N ALA A 172 -7.68 -7.04 4.23
CA ALA A 172 -8.98 -7.29 4.86
C ALA A 172 -8.80 -7.90 6.26
N LEU A 173 -7.86 -8.85 6.40
CA LEU A 173 -7.45 -9.39 7.69
C LEU A 173 -6.96 -8.31 8.65
N LEU A 174 -6.09 -7.40 8.16
CA LEU A 174 -5.54 -6.32 8.97
C LEU A 174 -6.58 -5.27 9.33
N ALA A 175 -7.46 -4.90 8.40
CA ALA A 175 -8.53 -3.94 8.66
C ALA A 175 -9.44 -4.40 9.82
N LYS A 176 -9.72 -5.71 9.92
CA LYS A 176 -10.61 -6.29 10.93
C LYS A 176 -9.89 -6.75 12.19
N HIS A 177 -8.73 -7.36 12.06
CA HIS A 177 -8.01 -8.04 13.16
C HIS A 177 -6.62 -7.46 13.44
N GLY A 178 -6.19 -6.43 12.70
CA GLY A 178 -4.81 -5.93 12.75
C GLY A 178 -4.36 -5.49 14.13
N VAL A 179 -5.22 -4.84 14.91
CA VAL A 179 -4.93 -4.44 16.30
C VAL A 179 -4.66 -5.66 17.17
N ALA A 180 -5.53 -6.68 17.14
CA ALA A 180 -5.37 -7.89 17.93
C ALA A 180 -4.14 -8.72 17.51
N LEU A 181 -3.85 -8.77 16.22
CA LEU A 181 -2.66 -9.48 15.70
C LEU A 181 -1.36 -8.75 16.03
N ALA A 182 -1.35 -7.42 15.99
CA ALA A 182 -0.22 -6.61 16.43
C ALA A 182 0.06 -6.78 17.93
N ALA A 183 -0.99 -6.76 18.75
CA ALA A 183 -0.88 -7.02 20.21
C ALA A 183 -0.31 -8.42 20.47
N LEU A 184 -0.78 -9.44 19.79
CA LEU A 184 -0.27 -10.80 19.92
C LEU A 184 1.21 -10.89 19.47
N ALA A 185 1.59 -10.21 18.40
CA ALA A 185 2.98 -10.18 17.94
C ALA A 185 3.91 -9.54 18.99
N GLU A 186 3.50 -8.43 19.60
CA GLU A 186 4.26 -7.79 20.69
C GLU A 186 4.32 -8.67 21.93
N GLU A 187 3.19 -9.27 22.38
CA GLU A 187 3.13 -10.19 23.51
C GLU A 187 4.11 -11.36 23.37
N LYS A 188 4.18 -11.93 22.14
CA LYS A 188 5.08 -13.06 21.84
C LYS A 188 6.50 -12.63 21.48
N GLY A 189 6.81 -11.34 21.49
CA GLY A 189 8.12 -10.80 21.14
C GLY A 189 8.53 -11.12 19.70
N THR A 190 7.54 -11.29 18.80
CA THR A 190 7.74 -11.58 17.38
C THR A 190 7.35 -10.40 16.49
N GLN A 191 7.32 -10.59 15.18
CA GLN A 191 7.12 -9.50 14.21
C GLN A 191 5.92 -9.78 13.31
N LEU A 192 5.22 -8.71 12.91
CA LEU A 192 4.16 -8.72 11.91
C LEU A 192 4.49 -7.68 10.83
N GLY A 193 4.95 -8.15 9.65
CA GLY A 193 5.22 -7.35 8.46
C GLY A 193 4.01 -7.35 7.53
N PHE A 194 3.67 -6.19 6.95
CA PHE A 194 2.52 -6.08 6.06
C PHE A 194 2.65 -4.97 5.01
N GLU A 195 3.88 -4.67 4.57
CA GLU A 195 4.13 -3.67 3.52
C GLU A 195 3.26 -3.89 2.29
N ALA A 196 3.09 -5.15 1.89
CA ALA A 196 2.31 -5.52 0.73
C ALA A 196 0.78 -5.33 0.85
N ALA A 197 0.27 -5.06 2.06
CA ALA A 197 -1.16 -4.91 2.29
C ALA A 197 -1.71 -3.56 1.80
N VAL A 198 -0.88 -2.53 1.71
CA VAL A 198 -1.28 -1.20 1.25
C VAL A 198 -0.41 -0.76 0.08
N ALA A 199 -1.06 -0.35 -1.02
CA ALA A 199 -0.41 0.17 -2.23
C ALA A 199 0.63 -0.77 -2.88
N GLY A 200 0.50 -2.08 -2.67
CA GLY A 200 1.23 -3.14 -3.37
C GLY A 200 2.74 -2.99 -3.39
N GLY A 201 3.30 -2.46 -4.48
CA GLY A 201 4.75 -2.26 -4.65
C GLY A 201 5.32 -0.95 -4.11
N ILE A 202 4.49 -0.08 -3.51
CA ILE A 202 4.90 1.22 -2.96
C ILE A 202 5.30 1.04 -1.50
N PRO A 203 6.53 1.38 -1.06
CA PRO A 203 7.02 1.16 0.29
C PRO A 203 6.49 2.20 1.28
N VAL A 204 5.16 2.32 1.41
CA VAL A 204 4.52 3.38 2.21
C VAL A 204 4.54 3.08 3.71
N ILE A 205 4.37 1.82 4.10
CA ILE A 205 4.33 1.42 5.53
C ILE A 205 5.71 1.60 6.16
N LYS A 206 6.78 1.18 5.48
CA LYS A 206 8.16 1.43 5.93
C LYS A 206 8.50 2.91 5.96
N THR A 207 8.05 3.65 4.96
CA THR A 207 8.24 5.10 4.97
C THR A 207 7.62 5.74 6.22
N LEU A 208 6.41 5.32 6.61
CA LEU A 208 5.76 5.83 7.81
C LEU A 208 6.44 5.36 9.10
N ARG A 209 6.71 4.05 9.23
CA ARG A 209 7.26 3.47 10.47
C ARG A 209 8.71 3.81 10.73
N GLU A 210 9.52 3.92 9.67
CA GLU A 210 10.97 4.01 9.76
C GLU A 210 11.50 5.34 9.19
N GLY A 211 11.08 5.70 7.98
CA GLY A 211 11.59 6.89 7.28
C GLY A 211 11.09 8.21 7.88
N LEU A 212 9.86 8.24 8.34
CA LEU A 212 9.19 9.42 8.89
C LEU A 212 8.88 9.31 10.40
N GLY A 213 9.53 8.40 11.12
CA GLY A 213 9.26 8.15 12.54
C GLY A 213 9.43 9.37 13.47
N SER A 214 10.14 10.43 13.03
CA SER A 214 10.27 11.69 13.76
C SER A 214 9.32 12.80 13.30
N ALA A 215 8.60 12.61 12.18
CA ALA A 215 7.71 13.62 11.61
C ALA A 215 6.27 13.45 12.13
N ARG A 216 5.58 14.56 12.34
CA ARG A 216 4.14 14.55 12.61
C ARG A 216 3.39 14.60 11.30
N ILE A 217 2.60 13.58 11.05
CA ILE A 217 1.73 13.51 9.87
C ILE A 217 0.46 14.29 10.17
N ALA A 218 0.16 15.30 9.37
CA ALA A 218 -1.08 16.09 9.49
C ALA A 218 -2.20 15.48 8.64
N ARG A 219 -1.85 15.04 7.41
CA ARG A 219 -2.77 14.46 6.45
C ARG A 219 -2.07 13.36 5.63
N VAL A 220 -2.81 12.30 5.32
CA VAL A 220 -2.45 11.32 4.30
C VAL A 220 -3.59 11.25 3.28
N TYR A 221 -3.24 11.26 2.01
CA TYR A 221 -4.21 11.10 0.94
C TYR A 221 -3.60 10.36 -0.25
N GLY A 222 -4.45 9.77 -1.10
CA GLY A 222 -3.90 9.08 -2.24
C GLY A 222 -4.89 8.35 -3.11
N ILE A 223 -4.38 7.91 -4.26
CA ILE A 223 -5.02 6.99 -5.19
C ILE A 223 -4.58 5.59 -4.77
N MET A 224 -5.47 4.83 -4.14
CA MET A 224 -5.14 3.53 -3.54
C MET A 224 -5.82 2.35 -4.24
N ASN A 225 -6.61 2.63 -5.29
CA ASN A 225 -7.26 1.60 -6.11
C ASN A 225 -6.94 1.81 -7.59
N GLY A 226 -6.26 0.82 -8.19
CA GLY A 226 -5.83 0.89 -9.59
C GLY A 226 -6.98 0.75 -10.58
N THR A 227 -8.01 -0.03 -10.27
CA THR A 227 -9.21 -0.23 -11.11
C THR A 227 -9.97 1.09 -11.28
N CYS A 228 -10.28 1.77 -10.18
CA CYS A 228 -10.94 3.07 -10.23
C CYS A 228 -10.10 4.13 -10.95
N ASN A 229 -8.79 4.16 -10.70
CA ASN A 229 -7.93 5.11 -11.38
C ASN A 229 -7.84 4.84 -12.89
N TYR A 230 -7.80 3.57 -13.30
CA TYR A 230 -7.86 3.19 -14.72
C TYR A 230 -9.17 3.67 -15.37
N ILE A 231 -10.32 3.38 -14.76
CA ILE A 231 -11.64 3.76 -15.28
C ILE A 231 -11.73 5.29 -15.44
N LEU A 232 -11.40 6.06 -14.39
CA LEU A 232 -11.45 7.52 -14.44
C LEU A 232 -10.44 8.12 -15.43
N SER A 233 -9.25 7.53 -15.56
CA SER A 233 -8.25 7.94 -16.55
C SER A 233 -8.74 7.68 -17.98
N LYS A 234 -9.38 6.52 -18.22
CA LYS A 234 -9.94 6.16 -19.52
C LYS A 234 -11.12 7.07 -19.89
N MET A 235 -12.05 7.32 -18.95
CA MET A 235 -13.14 8.28 -19.14
C MET A 235 -12.58 9.67 -19.51
N THR A 236 -11.50 10.10 -18.85
CA THR A 236 -10.86 11.40 -19.12
C THR A 236 -10.22 11.45 -20.51
N GLY A 237 -9.51 10.40 -20.93
CA GLY A 237 -8.78 10.38 -22.20
C GLY A 237 -9.66 10.11 -23.42
N ALA A 238 -10.66 9.22 -23.28
CA ALA A 238 -11.51 8.77 -24.40
C ALA A 238 -12.91 9.39 -24.42
N GLY A 239 -13.36 10.03 -23.32
CA GLY A 239 -14.70 10.62 -23.22
C GLY A 239 -15.85 9.60 -23.18
N VAL A 240 -15.54 8.33 -22.90
CA VAL A 240 -16.51 7.22 -22.87
C VAL A 240 -17.16 7.06 -21.50
N ALA A 241 -18.28 6.36 -21.46
CA ALA A 241 -19.05 6.17 -20.24
C ALA A 241 -18.39 5.17 -19.28
N PHE A 242 -18.72 5.28 -17.97
CA PHE A 242 -18.24 4.40 -16.91
C PHE A 242 -18.38 2.90 -17.26
N GLY A 243 -19.56 2.48 -17.74
CA GLY A 243 -19.83 1.07 -18.04
C GLY A 243 -18.95 0.48 -19.14
N GLU A 244 -18.60 1.28 -20.15
CA GLU A 244 -17.67 0.86 -21.21
C GLU A 244 -16.25 0.71 -20.68
N CYS A 245 -15.80 1.67 -19.87
CA CYS A 245 -14.48 1.60 -19.22
C CYS A 245 -14.37 0.45 -18.24
N LEU A 246 -15.44 0.15 -17.47
CA LEU A 246 -15.49 -0.99 -16.57
C LEU A 246 -15.37 -2.33 -17.33
N LYS A 247 -16.12 -2.47 -18.42
CA LYS A 247 -16.05 -3.68 -19.26
C LYS A 247 -14.63 -3.89 -19.81
N GLU A 248 -13.99 -2.84 -20.31
CA GLU A 248 -12.60 -2.93 -20.79
C GLU A 248 -11.65 -3.29 -19.64
N ALA A 249 -11.84 -2.73 -18.42
CA ALA A 249 -11.04 -3.07 -17.25
C ALA A 249 -11.19 -4.56 -16.87
N GLN A 250 -12.39 -5.13 -17.01
CA GLN A 250 -12.64 -6.55 -16.79
C GLN A 250 -11.95 -7.43 -17.85
N GLU A 251 -12.04 -7.07 -19.13
CA GLU A 251 -11.38 -7.76 -20.22
C GLU A 251 -9.85 -7.77 -20.07
N LEU A 252 -9.26 -6.69 -19.55
CA LEU A 252 -7.83 -6.56 -19.24
C LEU A 252 -7.41 -7.24 -17.93
N GLY A 253 -8.37 -7.73 -17.13
CA GLY A 253 -8.11 -8.35 -15.82
C GLY A 253 -7.76 -7.35 -14.71
N TYR A 254 -8.09 -6.06 -14.86
CA TYR A 254 -7.94 -5.04 -13.83
C TYR A 254 -9.14 -5.00 -12.87
N ALA A 255 -10.33 -5.42 -13.33
CA ALA A 255 -11.52 -5.58 -12.51
C ALA A 255 -11.99 -7.03 -12.52
N GLU A 256 -12.53 -7.48 -11.39
CA GLU A 256 -13.19 -8.78 -11.27
C GLU A 256 -14.61 -8.75 -11.86
N ALA A 257 -15.27 -9.92 -11.94
CA ALA A 257 -16.65 -10.04 -12.42
C ALA A 257 -17.63 -9.23 -11.53
N ASP A 258 -17.42 -9.26 -10.21
CA ASP A 258 -18.07 -8.32 -9.28
C ASP A 258 -17.08 -7.25 -8.85
N PRO A 259 -17.14 -6.04 -9.43
CA PRO A 259 -16.21 -4.97 -9.15
C PRO A 259 -16.62 -4.09 -7.96
N THR A 260 -17.73 -4.39 -7.28
CA THR A 260 -18.37 -3.53 -6.27
C THR A 260 -17.38 -3.09 -5.19
N PHE A 261 -16.56 -4.00 -4.69
CA PHE A 261 -15.59 -3.69 -3.64
C PHE A 261 -14.56 -2.62 -4.07
N ASP A 262 -14.20 -2.60 -5.35
CA ASP A 262 -13.31 -1.59 -5.93
C ASP A 262 -14.06 -0.29 -6.25
N VAL A 263 -15.11 -0.37 -7.09
CA VAL A 263 -15.74 0.83 -7.67
C VAL A 263 -16.56 1.64 -6.67
N GLU A 264 -17.05 0.99 -5.59
CA GLU A 264 -17.71 1.68 -4.48
C GLU A 264 -16.73 2.17 -3.41
N GLY A 265 -15.41 1.91 -3.55
CA GLY A 265 -14.35 2.49 -2.72
C GLY A 265 -13.97 1.72 -1.46
N TYR A 266 -14.55 0.55 -1.19
CA TYR A 266 -14.28 -0.22 0.04
C TYR A 266 -12.84 -0.74 0.11
N ASP A 267 -12.24 -1.14 -1.03
CA ASP A 267 -10.81 -1.49 -1.10
C ASP A 267 -9.93 -0.34 -0.61
N THR A 268 -10.23 0.88 -1.07
CA THR A 268 -9.52 2.09 -0.65
C THR A 268 -9.74 2.38 0.83
N ALA A 269 -10.96 2.16 1.35
CA ALA A 269 -11.29 2.40 2.75
C ALA A 269 -10.48 1.50 3.70
N HIS A 270 -10.34 0.21 3.39
CA HIS A 270 -9.50 -0.70 4.18
C HIS A 270 -8.04 -0.26 4.22
N LYS A 271 -7.47 0.13 3.07
CA LYS A 271 -6.08 0.62 3.00
C LYS A 271 -5.90 1.93 3.75
N LEU A 272 -6.87 2.84 3.63
CA LEU A 272 -6.85 4.13 4.31
C LEU A 272 -6.89 3.97 5.82
N ALA A 273 -7.73 3.07 6.35
CA ALA A 273 -7.82 2.81 7.78
C ALA A 273 -6.47 2.31 8.36
N ILE A 274 -5.77 1.45 7.64
CA ILE A 274 -4.43 0.99 8.02
C ILE A 274 -3.43 2.16 8.00
N LEU A 275 -3.45 2.99 6.97
CA LEU A 275 -2.56 4.17 6.88
C LEU A 275 -2.86 5.20 7.97
N ALA A 276 -4.14 5.45 8.27
CA ALA A 276 -4.54 6.38 9.33
C ALA A 276 -4.00 5.94 10.71
N THR A 277 -4.02 4.64 10.98
CA THR A 277 -3.41 4.07 12.20
C THR A 277 -1.92 4.37 12.28
N LEU A 278 -1.19 4.11 11.20
CA LEU A 278 0.25 4.36 11.13
C LEU A 278 0.61 5.85 11.20
N CYS A 279 -0.21 6.72 10.60
CA CYS A 279 0.00 8.17 10.61
C CYS A 279 -0.35 8.80 11.96
N PHE A 280 -1.37 8.28 12.64
CA PHE A 280 -1.97 8.98 13.78
C PHE A 280 -1.86 8.23 15.11
N GLY A 281 -1.34 7.00 15.13
CA GLY A 281 -1.20 6.21 16.36
C GLY A 281 -2.53 5.87 17.01
N CYS A 282 -3.56 5.52 16.23
CA CYS A 282 -4.88 5.14 16.69
C CYS A 282 -5.25 3.74 16.22
N GLU A 283 -6.31 3.15 16.81
CA GLU A 283 -6.84 1.86 16.37
C GLU A 283 -7.31 1.90 14.91
N ILE A 284 -7.25 0.74 14.24
CA ILE A 284 -7.75 0.58 12.87
C ILE A 284 -9.28 0.62 12.90
N ALA A 285 -9.89 1.54 12.15
CA ALA A 285 -11.34 1.77 12.17
C ALA A 285 -11.92 1.86 10.74
N PRO A 286 -12.00 0.75 9.99
CA PRO A 286 -12.50 0.75 8.61
C PRO A 286 -13.98 1.11 8.51
N ASP A 287 -14.80 0.74 9.49
CA ASP A 287 -16.24 1.04 9.54
C ASP A 287 -16.54 2.53 9.79
N GLN A 288 -15.53 3.31 10.18
CA GLN A 288 -15.63 4.75 10.42
C GLN A 288 -15.19 5.58 9.21
N VAL A 289 -14.83 4.94 8.11
CA VAL A 289 -14.49 5.62 6.85
C VAL A 289 -15.77 5.99 6.11
N PHE A 290 -15.93 7.28 5.78
CA PHE A 290 -16.98 7.70 4.87
C PHE A 290 -16.63 7.28 3.44
N VAL A 291 -17.56 6.64 2.73
CA VAL A 291 -17.28 6.05 1.41
C VAL A 291 -18.31 6.48 0.39
N GLU A 292 -17.85 7.03 -0.75
CA GLU A 292 -18.62 7.25 -1.98
C GLU A 292 -17.83 6.70 -3.17
N GLY A 293 -18.47 5.85 -4.00
CA GLY A 293 -17.87 5.25 -5.18
C GLY A 293 -17.86 6.16 -6.41
N ILE A 294 -17.36 5.60 -7.53
CA ILE A 294 -17.23 6.32 -8.82
C ILE A 294 -18.36 6.03 -9.81
N THR A 295 -19.31 5.19 -9.47
CA THR A 295 -20.37 4.71 -10.39
C THR A 295 -21.30 5.81 -10.86
N SER A 296 -21.46 6.89 -10.09
CA SER A 296 -22.27 8.07 -10.41
C SER A 296 -21.59 9.09 -11.34
N ILE A 297 -20.28 8.95 -11.56
CA ILE A 297 -19.49 9.88 -12.38
C ILE A 297 -19.81 9.67 -13.86
N THR A 298 -20.13 10.76 -14.53
CA THR A 298 -20.53 10.78 -15.95
C THR A 298 -19.46 11.43 -16.84
N PRO A 299 -19.50 11.20 -18.16
CA PRO A 299 -18.63 11.92 -19.09
C PRO A 299 -18.81 13.45 -19.04
N VAL A 300 -19.99 13.93 -18.63
CA VAL A 300 -20.24 15.38 -18.42
C VAL A 300 -19.40 15.91 -17.28
N ASP A 301 -19.37 15.19 -16.14
CA ASP A 301 -18.56 15.58 -14.98
C ASP A 301 -17.08 15.65 -15.32
N ILE A 302 -16.58 14.63 -16.03
CA ILE A 302 -15.18 14.55 -16.51
C ILE A 302 -14.82 15.74 -17.42
N ARG A 303 -15.67 16.04 -18.41
CA ARG A 303 -15.42 17.13 -19.36
C ARG A 303 -15.42 18.49 -18.67
N VAL A 304 -16.44 18.77 -17.85
CA VAL A 304 -16.54 20.07 -17.17
C VAL A 304 -15.43 20.23 -16.13
N ALA A 305 -15.08 19.18 -15.37
CA ALA A 305 -13.90 19.22 -14.50
C ALA A 305 -12.65 19.57 -15.32
N GLY A 306 -12.50 18.97 -16.51
CA GLY A 306 -11.41 19.25 -17.43
C GLY A 306 -11.35 20.70 -17.92
N ASP A 307 -12.51 21.30 -18.27
CA ASP A 307 -12.64 22.70 -18.68
C ASP A 307 -12.28 23.67 -17.55
N LEU A 308 -12.61 23.31 -16.30
CA LEU A 308 -12.32 24.06 -15.08
C LEU A 308 -10.88 23.89 -14.58
N GLY A 309 -10.05 23.10 -15.26
CA GLY A 309 -8.65 22.90 -14.85
C GLY A 309 -8.45 21.79 -13.81
N TYR A 310 -9.43 20.89 -13.64
CA TYR A 310 -9.39 19.77 -12.72
C TYR A 310 -9.35 18.41 -13.41
N LYS A 311 -8.94 17.37 -12.68
CA LYS A 311 -9.21 15.96 -12.96
C LYS A 311 -10.06 15.36 -11.84
N ILE A 312 -10.85 14.34 -12.16
CA ILE A 312 -11.57 13.57 -11.13
C ILE A 312 -10.75 12.33 -10.78
N LYS A 313 -10.44 12.15 -9.49
CA LYS A 313 -9.76 10.98 -8.93
C LYS A 313 -10.56 10.41 -7.77
N LEU A 314 -10.53 9.08 -7.56
CA LEU A 314 -11.00 8.50 -6.31
C LEU A 314 -9.88 8.61 -5.29
N LEU A 315 -10.05 9.45 -4.28
CA LEU A 315 -9.06 9.64 -3.22
C LEU A 315 -9.53 9.03 -1.90
N GLY A 316 -8.62 8.30 -1.24
CA GLY A 316 -8.67 8.08 0.20
C GLY A 316 -7.96 9.23 0.89
N ILE A 317 -8.61 9.87 1.87
CA ILE A 317 -8.06 11.01 2.61
C ILE A 317 -8.27 10.77 4.10
N ALA A 318 -7.21 10.84 4.89
CA ALA A 318 -7.31 10.88 6.35
C ALA A 318 -6.57 12.09 6.90
N ARG A 319 -7.20 12.79 7.86
CA ARG A 319 -6.68 14.01 8.47
C ARG A 319 -6.95 14.01 9.97
N ARG A 320 -5.96 14.44 10.73
CA ARG A 320 -6.14 14.74 12.16
C ARG A 320 -6.62 16.17 12.34
N SER A 321 -7.66 16.36 13.15
CA SER A 321 -8.19 17.65 13.57
C SER A 321 -8.27 17.74 15.10
N ALA A 322 -8.69 18.89 15.63
CA ALA A 322 -8.96 19.05 17.05
C ALA A 322 -10.11 18.16 17.55
N ASP A 323 -11.06 17.85 16.66
CA ASP A 323 -12.25 17.06 16.97
C ASP A 323 -12.03 15.55 16.86
N GLY A 324 -10.91 15.11 16.26
CA GLY A 324 -10.60 13.71 16.05
C GLY A 324 -9.96 13.44 14.69
N ILE A 325 -10.16 12.23 14.16
CA ILE A 325 -9.63 11.77 12.89
C ILE A 325 -10.77 11.67 11.89
N GLU A 326 -10.63 12.35 10.78
CA GLU A 326 -11.50 12.25 9.62
C GLU A 326 -10.92 11.24 8.65
N GLN A 327 -11.73 10.29 8.18
CA GLN A 327 -11.38 9.34 7.13
C GLN A 327 -12.48 9.33 6.07
N ARG A 328 -12.11 9.52 4.80
CA ARG A 328 -13.07 9.53 3.70
C ARG A 328 -12.48 8.99 2.40
N VAL A 329 -13.32 8.33 1.63
CA VAL A 329 -13.03 7.85 0.28
C VAL A 329 -14.13 8.37 -0.62
N HIS A 330 -13.79 9.15 -1.63
CA HIS A 330 -14.77 9.71 -2.55
C HIS A 330 -14.14 10.21 -3.87
N PRO A 331 -14.92 10.34 -4.94
CA PRO A 331 -14.51 11.11 -6.11
C PRO A 331 -14.16 12.54 -5.71
N THR A 332 -13.07 13.05 -6.25
CA THR A 332 -12.49 14.35 -5.88
C THR A 332 -12.02 15.09 -7.11
N LEU A 333 -12.37 16.36 -7.24
CA LEU A 333 -11.75 17.26 -8.20
C LEU A 333 -10.39 17.68 -7.68
N VAL A 334 -9.33 17.30 -8.39
CA VAL A 334 -7.95 17.66 -8.08
C VAL A 334 -7.41 18.62 -9.13
N PRO A 335 -6.75 19.72 -8.77
CA PRO A 335 -6.15 20.65 -9.74
C PRO A 335 -5.19 19.92 -10.69
N LYS A 336 -5.27 20.19 -11.99
CA LYS A 336 -4.35 19.60 -12.99
C LYS A 336 -2.88 19.91 -12.70
N SER A 337 -2.60 20.99 -11.97
CA SER A 337 -1.26 21.39 -11.53
C SER A 337 -0.71 20.53 -10.38
N SER A 338 -1.56 19.82 -9.64
CA SER A 338 -1.10 18.96 -8.54
C SER A 338 -0.41 17.69 -9.05
N ALA A 339 0.60 17.22 -8.32
CA ALA A 339 1.36 16.00 -8.69
C ALA A 339 0.46 14.76 -8.80
N ILE A 340 -0.53 14.63 -7.91
CA ILE A 340 -1.45 13.48 -7.89
C ILE A 340 -2.38 13.44 -9.10
N ALA A 341 -2.69 14.58 -9.73
CA ALA A 341 -3.47 14.64 -10.96
C ALA A 341 -2.76 13.94 -12.14
N GLY A 342 -1.42 13.88 -12.11
CA GLY A 342 -0.60 13.20 -13.12
C GLY A 342 -0.53 11.68 -12.98
N VAL A 343 -1.08 11.09 -11.90
CA VAL A 343 -1.06 9.64 -11.68
C VAL A 343 -2.24 9.01 -12.43
N ASP A 344 -1.97 8.47 -13.61
CA ASP A 344 -2.98 7.91 -14.50
C ASP A 344 -2.87 6.37 -14.64
N GLY A 345 -3.84 5.74 -15.30
CA GLY A 345 -3.91 4.30 -15.53
C GLY A 345 -4.09 3.50 -14.24
N VAL A 346 -3.38 2.39 -14.10
CA VAL A 346 -3.46 1.49 -12.94
C VAL A 346 -2.53 1.88 -11.78
N LEU A 347 -1.83 3.02 -11.90
CA LEU A 347 -0.89 3.47 -10.88
C LEU A 347 -1.61 3.94 -9.61
N ASN A 348 -0.96 3.70 -8.48
CA ASN A 348 -1.34 4.24 -7.18
C ASN A 348 -0.35 5.33 -6.77
N ALA A 349 -0.79 6.19 -5.87
CA ALA A 349 0.06 7.17 -5.19
C ALA A 349 -0.45 7.43 -3.79
N VAL A 350 0.46 7.63 -2.86
CA VAL A 350 0.17 8.07 -1.49
C VAL A 350 0.98 9.32 -1.22
N VAL A 351 0.31 10.34 -0.72
CA VAL A 351 0.91 11.62 -0.33
C VAL A 351 0.79 11.79 1.17
N LEU A 352 1.88 12.17 1.80
CA LEU A 352 2.00 12.41 3.24
C LEU A 352 2.35 13.88 3.47
N GLU A 353 1.52 14.60 4.20
CA GLU A 353 1.80 15.96 4.64
C GLU A 353 2.33 15.95 6.07
N THR A 354 3.51 16.52 6.25
CA THR A 354 4.25 16.48 7.50
C THR A 354 4.73 17.86 7.93
N ASP A 355 5.06 17.99 9.20
CA ASP A 355 5.60 19.24 9.76
C ASP A 355 7.03 19.59 9.29
N HIS A 356 7.86 18.58 8.98
CA HIS A 356 9.28 18.80 8.66
C HIS A 356 9.64 18.57 7.20
N VAL A 357 9.00 17.57 6.55
CA VAL A 357 9.30 17.21 5.15
C VAL A 357 8.31 17.89 4.19
N HIS A 358 7.29 18.56 4.74
CA HIS A 358 6.16 19.12 4.00
C HIS A 358 5.39 18.03 3.25
N GLU A 359 5.42 17.99 1.95
CA GLU A 359 4.72 16.99 1.14
C GLU A 359 5.70 15.94 0.61
N LEU A 360 5.40 14.67 0.87
CA LEU A 360 6.10 13.53 0.30
C LEU A 360 5.12 12.68 -0.48
N MET A 361 5.33 12.52 -1.79
CA MET A 361 4.54 11.65 -2.65
C MET A 361 5.33 10.38 -3.02
N LEU A 362 4.70 9.23 -2.81
CA LEU A 362 5.17 7.92 -3.26
C LEU A 362 4.22 7.41 -4.33
N ALA A 363 4.71 7.05 -5.51
CA ALA A 363 3.87 6.58 -6.61
C ALA A 363 4.49 5.34 -7.28
N GLY A 364 3.63 4.44 -7.74
CA GLY A 364 4.06 3.20 -8.38
C GLY A 364 2.91 2.22 -8.62
N PRO A 365 3.23 0.96 -9.01
CA PRO A 365 2.23 -0.07 -9.19
C PRO A 365 1.63 -0.49 -7.84
N GLY A 366 0.31 -0.26 -7.70
CA GLY A 366 -0.43 -0.53 -6.46
C GLY A 366 -0.87 -1.98 -6.27
N ALA A 367 -0.73 -2.82 -7.31
CA ALA A 367 -1.13 -4.23 -7.31
C ALA A 367 -0.33 -5.01 -8.35
N GLY A 368 -0.52 -6.34 -8.38
CA GLY A 368 0.13 -7.24 -9.31
C GLY A 368 1.13 -8.19 -8.64
N GLY A 369 1.39 -9.33 -9.27
CA GLY A 369 2.26 -10.38 -8.72
C GLY A 369 3.65 -9.87 -8.33
N PRO A 370 4.45 -9.36 -9.28
CA PRO A 370 5.81 -8.90 -8.99
C PRO A 370 5.91 -7.72 -8.01
N PRO A 371 5.14 -6.63 -8.14
CA PRO A 371 5.21 -5.52 -7.20
C PRO A 371 4.87 -5.93 -5.76
N THR A 372 3.76 -6.66 -5.59
CA THR A 372 3.32 -7.11 -4.26
C THR A 372 4.30 -8.12 -3.65
N ALA A 373 4.82 -9.05 -4.46
CA ALA A 373 5.85 -10.00 -4.00
C ALA A 373 7.15 -9.29 -3.58
N SER A 374 7.50 -8.18 -4.23
CA SER A 374 8.67 -7.36 -3.85
C SER A 374 8.50 -6.75 -2.45
N SER A 375 7.31 -6.27 -2.11
CA SER A 375 7.02 -5.72 -0.76
C SER A 375 6.99 -6.81 0.31
N VAL A 376 6.42 -7.99 0.01
CA VAL A 376 6.51 -9.16 0.89
C VAL A 376 7.97 -9.55 1.12
N LEU A 377 8.79 -9.60 0.07
CA LEU A 377 10.21 -9.91 0.17
C LEU A 377 10.95 -8.85 1.01
N SER A 378 10.60 -7.58 0.87
CA SER A 378 11.19 -6.51 1.68
C SER A 378 10.97 -6.73 3.18
N ASP A 379 9.76 -7.12 3.61
CA ASP A 379 9.48 -7.46 5.01
C ASP A 379 10.26 -8.72 5.47
N ILE A 380 10.35 -9.74 4.61
CA ILE A 380 11.18 -10.93 4.87
C ILE A 380 12.65 -10.54 5.10
N LEU A 381 13.18 -9.61 4.29
CA LEU A 381 14.57 -9.15 4.42
C LEU A 381 14.81 -8.39 5.74
N ASP A 382 13.84 -7.61 6.20
CA ASP A 382 13.98 -6.88 7.47
C ASP A 382 13.93 -7.83 8.66
N ILE A 383 13.02 -8.79 8.63
CA ILE A 383 12.99 -9.87 9.64
C ILE A 383 14.30 -10.65 9.64
N ALA A 384 14.85 -10.97 8.46
CA ALA A 384 16.14 -11.67 8.33
C ALA A 384 17.32 -10.85 8.90
N ARG A 385 17.25 -9.51 8.82
CA ARG A 385 18.25 -8.59 9.41
C ARG A 385 18.07 -8.38 10.90
N GLY A 386 16.94 -8.82 11.47
CA GLY A 386 16.60 -8.58 12.87
C GLY A 386 16.04 -7.18 13.14
N THR A 387 15.63 -6.45 12.11
CA THR A 387 14.96 -5.15 12.27
C THR A 387 13.67 -5.35 13.06
N ARG A 388 13.48 -4.60 14.14
CA ARG A 388 12.29 -4.67 14.99
C ARG A 388 11.69 -3.29 15.12
N VAL A 389 10.45 -3.16 14.67
CA VAL A 389 9.62 -1.95 14.83
C VAL A 389 8.23 -2.37 15.31
N PRO A 390 7.54 -1.55 16.11
CA PRO A 390 6.15 -1.83 16.45
C PRO A 390 5.30 -2.00 15.19
N PRO A 391 4.48 -3.05 15.08
CA PRO A 391 3.72 -3.32 13.85
C PRO A 391 2.86 -2.14 13.39
N LEU A 392 2.21 -1.42 14.31
CA LEU A 392 1.35 -0.28 14.02
C LEU A 392 2.06 1.08 14.19
N GLY A 393 3.40 1.12 14.13
CA GLY A 393 4.19 2.35 14.20
C GLY A 393 4.43 2.88 15.62
N VAL A 394 3.61 2.48 16.57
CA VAL A 394 3.74 2.78 18.01
C VAL A 394 3.57 1.50 18.82
N PRO A 395 4.16 1.37 20.03
CA PRO A 395 3.87 0.27 20.93
C PRO A 395 2.37 0.15 21.20
N MET A 396 1.86 -1.06 21.38
CA MET A 396 0.42 -1.27 21.61
C MET A 396 -0.11 -0.55 22.86
N ALA A 397 0.74 -0.35 23.86
CA ALA A 397 0.39 0.41 25.07
C ALA A 397 0.15 1.91 24.80
N GLU A 398 0.69 2.44 23.71
CA GLU A 398 0.55 3.84 23.29
C GLU A 398 -0.49 4.02 22.17
N LEU A 399 -1.08 2.94 21.66
CA LEU A 399 -2.10 3.00 20.61
C LEU A 399 -3.39 3.59 21.18
N ALA A 400 -3.76 4.78 20.70
CA ALA A 400 -4.96 5.48 21.17
C ALA A 400 -6.25 4.86 20.58
N PRO A 401 -7.37 4.88 21.32
CA PRO A 401 -8.68 4.58 20.73
C PRO A 401 -8.98 5.50 19.56
N TYR A 402 -9.64 4.97 18.53
CA TYR A 402 -10.07 5.80 17.41
C TYR A 402 -11.15 6.79 17.82
N ARG A 403 -10.94 8.08 17.56
CA ARG A 403 -11.92 9.15 17.77
C ARG A 403 -12.32 9.75 16.44
N GLN A 404 -13.55 9.49 15.99
CA GLN A 404 -14.06 9.99 14.73
C GLN A 404 -14.35 11.49 14.79
N ALA A 405 -13.82 12.25 13.83
CA ALA A 405 -14.26 13.62 13.57
C ALA A 405 -15.57 13.60 12.76
N PRO A 406 -16.56 14.47 13.06
CA PRO A 406 -17.82 14.51 12.32
C PRO A 406 -17.60 14.93 10.86
N MET A 407 -18.03 14.11 9.89
CA MET A 407 -17.98 14.44 8.44
C MET A 407 -18.73 15.74 8.08
N ARG A 408 -19.76 16.09 8.85
CA ARG A 408 -20.53 17.33 8.64
C ARG A 408 -19.71 18.60 8.81
N ALA A 409 -18.53 18.51 9.45
CA ALA A 409 -17.59 19.61 9.64
C ALA A 409 -16.60 19.78 8.47
N HIS A 410 -16.73 18.99 7.39
CA HIS A 410 -15.87 19.19 6.21
C HIS A 410 -16.21 20.54 5.55
N GLU A 411 -15.19 21.39 5.44
CA GLU A 411 -15.24 22.69 4.78
C GLU A 411 -14.38 22.64 3.50
N GLY A 412 -14.98 23.02 2.36
CA GLY A 412 -14.30 23.01 1.07
C GLY A 412 -15.16 23.56 -0.06
N GLY A 413 -14.62 23.58 -1.26
CA GLY A 413 -15.36 23.87 -2.49
C GLY A 413 -16.10 22.63 -2.99
N TYR A 414 -17.18 22.84 -3.71
CA TYR A 414 -17.99 21.77 -4.25
C TYR A 414 -18.35 22.01 -5.70
N TYR A 415 -18.25 20.95 -6.49
CA TYR A 415 -18.86 20.80 -7.79
C TYR A 415 -20.22 20.14 -7.62
N ILE A 416 -21.29 20.75 -8.14
CA ILE A 416 -22.65 20.26 -8.04
C ILE A 416 -23.27 20.23 -9.43
N ARG A 417 -23.68 19.03 -9.89
CA ARG A 417 -24.44 18.88 -11.14
C ARG A 417 -25.89 18.61 -10.81
N LEU A 418 -26.77 19.42 -11.42
CA LEU A 418 -28.23 19.32 -11.32
C LEU A 418 -28.81 19.16 -12.72
N ASP A 419 -29.77 18.26 -12.88
CA ASP A 419 -30.65 18.27 -14.05
C ASP A 419 -31.90 19.08 -13.69
N VAL A 420 -32.10 20.24 -14.37
CA VAL A 420 -33.07 21.25 -14.01
C VAL A 420 -34.12 21.32 -15.10
N ARG A 421 -35.39 21.46 -14.72
CA ARG A 421 -36.49 21.72 -15.65
C ARG A 421 -36.28 23.07 -16.37
N ASP A 422 -36.36 23.07 -17.71
CA ASP A 422 -36.13 24.27 -18.53
C ASP A 422 -37.40 25.17 -18.51
N VAL A 423 -37.66 25.77 -17.36
CA VAL A 423 -38.80 26.68 -17.14
C VAL A 423 -38.28 28.00 -16.54
N PRO A 424 -38.95 29.12 -16.88
CA PRO A 424 -38.62 30.42 -16.31
C PRO A 424 -38.62 30.37 -14.77
N GLY A 425 -37.58 30.94 -14.15
CA GLY A 425 -37.44 31.02 -12.69
C GLY A 425 -36.72 29.85 -12.02
N ALA A 426 -36.52 28.70 -12.68
CA ALA A 426 -35.88 27.55 -12.07
C ALA A 426 -34.47 27.87 -11.54
N LEU A 427 -33.60 28.49 -12.36
CA LEU A 427 -32.24 28.86 -11.94
C LEU A 427 -32.27 29.95 -10.84
N ALA A 428 -33.24 30.88 -10.89
CA ALA A 428 -33.41 31.90 -9.86
C ALA A 428 -33.77 31.26 -8.51
N ALA A 429 -34.69 30.28 -8.49
CA ALA A 429 -35.03 29.54 -7.27
C ALA A 429 -33.84 28.82 -6.67
N ILE A 430 -33.03 28.13 -7.48
CA ILE A 430 -31.80 27.46 -7.03
C ILE A 430 -30.82 28.49 -6.43
N ALA A 431 -30.56 29.60 -7.12
CA ALA A 431 -29.66 30.64 -6.63
C ALA A 431 -30.15 31.28 -5.33
N THR A 432 -31.47 31.47 -5.19
CA THR A 432 -32.10 31.98 -3.96
C THR A 432 -31.84 31.03 -2.80
N ARG A 433 -32.07 29.70 -2.96
CA ARG A 433 -31.80 28.72 -1.92
C ARG A 433 -30.33 28.71 -1.49
N MET A 434 -29.37 28.79 -2.44
CA MET A 434 -27.96 28.92 -2.14
C MET A 434 -27.66 30.18 -1.31
N GLY A 435 -28.22 31.33 -1.71
CA GLY A 435 -28.06 32.60 -1.00
C GLY A 435 -28.66 32.61 0.40
N GLU A 436 -29.87 32.04 0.58
CA GLU A 436 -30.53 31.90 1.90
C GLU A 436 -29.67 31.14 2.93
N LYS A 437 -28.86 30.19 2.46
CA LYS A 437 -27.92 29.39 3.29
C LYS A 437 -26.53 29.96 3.33
N GLY A 438 -26.30 31.13 2.73
CA GLY A 438 -24.96 31.75 2.69
C GLY A 438 -23.95 31.04 1.82
N ILE A 439 -24.37 30.16 0.90
CA ILE A 439 -23.49 29.47 -0.04
C ILE A 439 -23.16 30.42 -1.19
N SER A 440 -21.91 30.84 -1.28
CA SER A 440 -21.40 31.67 -2.37
C SER A 440 -21.04 30.79 -3.56
N LEU A 441 -21.52 31.14 -4.74
CA LEU A 441 -21.21 30.45 -5.99
C LEU A 441 -20.04 31.13 -6.70
N GLU A 442 -19.02 30.36 -7.02
CA GLU A 442 -17.89 30.79 -7.85
C GLU A 442 -18.29 30.80 -9.34
N SER A 443 -18.99 29.76 -9.79
CA SER A 443 -19.39 29.60 -11.18
C SER A 443 -20.72 28.90 -11.30
N VAL A 444 -21.48 29.31 -12.33
CA VAL A 444 -22.70 28.65 -12.78
C VAL A 444 -22.57 28.37 -14.28
N ILE A 445 -22.63 27.10 -14.67
CA ILE A 445 -22.44 26.67 -16.05
C ILE A 445 -23.69 25.97 -16.55
N GLN A 446 -24.26 26.51 -17.61
CA GLN A 446 -25.36 25.92 -18.34
C GLN A 446 -25.04 26.01 -19.84
N ARG A 447 -24.85 24.87 -20.49
CA ARG A 447 -24.50 24.79 -21.92
C ARG A 447 -25.39 23.75 -22.61
N PRO A 448 -25.82 23.97 -23.85
CA PRO A 448 -26.67 23.04 -24.59
C PRO A 448 -26.02 21.65 -24.82
N ASP A 449 -24.70 21.58 -24.91
CA ASP A 449 -23.93 20.38 -25.20
C ASP A 449 -23.64 19.53 -23.94
N LEU A 450 -24.04 19.98 -22.74
CA LEU A 450 -23.83 19.25 -21.50
C LEU A 450 -24.82 18.11 -21.27
N SER A 451 -25.93 18.06 -22.02
CA SER A 451 -26.94 17.02 -21.90
C SER A 451 -26.38 15.67 -22.41
N GLY A 452 -25.76 14.89 -21.52
CA GLY A 452 -25.26 13.55 -21.82
C GLY A 452 -26.33 12.45 -21.85
N ARG A 453 -27.60 12.79 -21.58
CA ARG A 453 -28.75 11.89 -21.71
C ARG A 453 -29.67 12.45 -22.80
N PRO A 454 -30.47 11.62 -23.51
CA PRO A 454 -31.59 12.12 -24.28
C PRO A 454 -32.51 12.85 -23.28
N THR A 455 -32.38 14.17 -23.23
CA THR A 455 -33.24 15.00 -22.40
C THR A 455 -34.64 14.83 -22.91
N SER A 456 -35.58 14.50 -22.01
CA SER A 456 -36.99 14.91 -22.26
C SER A 456 -36.92 16.37 -22.63
N GLU A 457 -37.67 16.82 -23.62
CA GLU A 457 -37.59 18.16 -24.28
C GLU A 457 -37.55 19.37 -23.33
N ASN A 458 -37.57 19.17 -22.00
CA ASN A 458 -37.71 20.18 -20.95
C ASN A 458 -36.69 20.09 -19.80
N THR A 459 -35.51 19.47 -19.94
CA THR A 459 -34.49 19.51 -18.89
C THR A 459 -33.15 20.02 -19.39
N ARG A 460 -32.40 20.72 -18.54
CA ARG A 460 -31.05 21.23 -18.81
C ARG A 460 -30.12 20.86 -17.65
N THR A 461 -28.91 20.45 -17.97
CA THR A 461 -27.88 20.26 -16.96
C THR A 461 -27.29 21.60 -16.55
N VAL A 462 -27.33 21.87 -15.26
CA VAL A 462 -26.73 23.04 -14.61
C VAL A 462 -25.62 22.54 -13.68
N ILE A 463 -24.47 23.18 -13.77
CA ILE A 463 -23.33 22.91 -12.88
C ILE A 463 -23.04 24.15 -12.05
N LEU A 464 -22.94 23.95 -10.76
CA LEU A 464 -22.59 24.98 -9.79
C LEU A 464 -21.24 24.66 -9.18
N ILE A 465 -20.36 25.65 -9.08
CA ILE A 465 -19.12 25.59 -8.31
C ILE A 465 -19.29 26.53 -7.13
N THR A 466 -19.04 26.02 -5.92
CA THR A 466 -19.11 26.85 -4.71
C THR A 466 -17.74 27.31 -4.28
N HIS A 467 -17.66 28.46 -3.62
CA HIS A 467 -16.57 28.79 -2.73
C HIS A 467 -16.55 27.83 -1.53
N SER A 468 -15.53 27.94 -0.66
CA SER A 468 -15.43 27.14 0.57
C SER A 468 -16.67 27.31 1.42
N THR A 469 -17.31 26.18 1.79
CA THR A 469 -18.50 26.11 2.63
C THR A 469 -18.58 24.74 3.31
N MET A 470 -19.47 24.64 4.31
CA MET A 470 -19.68 23.40 5.07
C MET A 470 -20.50 22.38 4.27
N GLU A 471 -20.04 21.11 4.23
CA GLU A 471 -20.76 20.03 3.53
C GLU A 471 -22.22 19.86 4.00
N ALA A 472 -22.45 19.95 5.31
CA ALA A 472 -23.79 19.86 5.88
C ALA A 472 -24.75 20.90 5.27
N THR A 473 -24.28 22.13 5.12
CA THR A 473 -25.07 23.24 4.54
C THR A 473 -25.40 22.98 3.06
N VAL A 474 -24.40 22.47 2.30
CA VAL A 474 -24.61 22.11 0.89
C VAL A 474 -25.65 21.00 0.75
N ARG A 475 -25.53 19.91 1.51
CA ARG A 475 -26.45 18.76 1.45
C ARG A 475 -27.89 19.16 1.86
N GLU A 476 -28.04 19.97 2.91
CA GLU A 476 -29.32 20.48 3.33
C GLU A 476 -29.96 21.34 2.24
N THR A 477 -29.17 22.23 1.62
CA THR A 477 -29.65 23.10 0.54
C THR A 477 -30.05 22.30 -0.69
N LEU A 478 -29.29 21.27 -1.08
CA LEU A 478 -29.62 20.39 -2.20
C LEU A 478 -30.93 19.63 -1.94
N ALA A 479 -31.15 19.16 -0.71
CA ALA A 479 -32.43 18.53 -0.33
C ALA A 479 -33.62 19.49 -0.46
N GLN A 480 -33.46 20.78 -0.09
CA GLN A 480 -34.49 21.81 -0.27
C GLN A 480 -34.74 22.10 -1.75
N ILE A 481 -33.70 22.25 -2.56
CA ILE A 481 -33.79 22.45 -4.01
C ILE A 481 -34.56 21.30 -4.69
N ALA A 482 -34.25 20.04 -4.28
CA ALA A 482 -34.99 18.90 -4.78
C ALA A 482 -36.46 18.93 -4.39
N GLY A 483 -36.79 19.39 -3.18
CA GLY A 483 -38.16 19.58 -2.69
C GLY A 483 -38.93 20.66 -3.42
N ASP A 484 -38.28 21.67 -3.98
CA ASP A 484 -38.94 22.76 -4.76
C ASP A 484 -39.45 22.29 -6.14
N GLY A 485 -39.08 21.07 -6.59
CA GLY A 485 -39.62 20.43 -7.79
C GLY A 485 -39.04 20.93 -9.11
N PHE A 486 -38.04 21.77 -9.10
CA PHE A 486 -37.33 22.23 -10.31
C PHE A 486 -36.28 21.28 -10.84
N THR A 487 -35.76 20.35 -9.99
CA THR A 487 -34.76 19.37 -10.37
C THR A 487 -35.36 18.02 -10.74
N VAL A 488 -34.62 17.23 -11.52
CA VAL A 488 -34.98 15.88 -11.96
C VAL A 488 -33.84 14.95 -11.59
N GLY A 489 -34.13 13.88 -10.84
CA GLY A 489 -33.13 12.96 -10.33
C GLY A 489 -32.32 13.54 -9.17
N ASP A 490 -31.30 12.76 -8.72
CA ASP A 490 -30.48 13.14 -7.60
C ASP A 490 -29.33 14.07 -8.03
N PRO A 491 -28.99 15.08 -7.20
CA PRO A 491 -27.83 15.93 -7.41
C PRO A 491 -26.53 15.12 -7.36
N GLN A 492 -25.60 15.35 -8.30
CA GLN A 492 -24.22 14.88 -8.17
C GLN A 492 -23.41 15.92 -7.41
N LEU A 493 -22.82 15.52 -6.29
CA LEU A 493 -21.92 16.35 -5.50
C LEU A 493 -20.51 15.76 -5.54
N ILE A 494 -19.51 16.58 -5.92
CA ILE A 494 -18.10 16.18 -5.91
C ILE A 494 -17.32 17.25 -5.16
N ARG A 495 -16.47 16.84 -4.23
CA ARG A 495 -15.62 17.74 -3.44
C ARG A 495 -14.45 18.24 -4.26
N ILE A 496 -14.04 19.48 -4.05
CA ILE A 496 -12.87 20.10 -4.66
C ILE A 496 -11.80 20.18 -3.59
N GLU A 497 -10.70 19.46 -3.77
CA GLU A 497 -9.54 19.54 -2.88
C GLU A 497 -8.49 20.48 -3.47
N GLN A 498 -7.93 21.33 -2.61
CA GLN A 498 -6.79 22.18 -2.91
C GLN A 498 -5.58 21.63 -2.13
N PHE A 499 -4.47 21.46 -2.82
CA PHE A 499 -3.22 20.91 -2.28
C PHE A 499 -2.13 21.97 -2.30
#